data_c7395c98b9c1c62578ad45e0b35fa898
#
_entry.id   c7395c98b9c1c62578ad45e0b35fa898
#
_cell.length_a   1.000
_cell.length_b   1.000
_cell.length_c   1.000
_cell.angle_alpha   90.00
_cell.angle_beta   90.00
_cell.angle_gamma   90.00
#
_symmetry.space_group_name_H-M   'P 1'
#
loop_
_entity.id
_entity.type
_entity.pdbx_description
1 polymer ?
#
loop_
_entity_poly.entity_id
_entity_poly.type
_entity_poly.pdbx_seq_one_letter_code
_entity_poly.pdbx_strand_id
1 'polypeptide(L)'
;MERRRFNGSRFFLVFILTTFIFLMGLWFGQNMLKSKLSEIEKMQNDFRTETSTLEVEYMFLNQKPCSIINSSELSKELYQMGSRLEFMEGSYGKNNNDVLSLKGYYSLLEMRHWLFLENVRQQCNFDIKTILYFYSNVRCDRC
;
A
#
# COMPACT_ATOMS: atom_id res chain seq x y z
N MET A 1 -4.46 -65.78 18.54
CA MET A 1 -4.85 -64.36 18.62
C MET A 1 -3.89 -63.65 19.57
N GLU A 2 -2.90 -62.97 19.05
CA GLU A 2 -1.86 -62.27 19.83
C GLU A 2 -2.46 -60.94 20.35
N ARG A 3 -2.70 -60.82 21.63
CA ARG A 3 -3.12 -59.54 22.29
C ARG A 3 -1.92 -58.60 22.23
N ARG A 4 -1.91 -57.68 21.23
CA ARG A 4 -1.01 -56.52 21.23
C ARG A 4 -1.21 -55.76 22.54
N ARG A 5 -0.24 -55.82 23.43
CA ARG A 5 -0.20 -54.97 24.63
C ARG A 5 -0.08 -53.52 24.19
N PHE A 6 -1.14 -52.76 24.34
CA PHE A 6 -1.13 -51.30 24.11
C PHE A 6 -0.20 -50.67 25.14
N ASN A 7 0.95 -50.20 24.69
CA ASN A 7 1.85 -49.39 25.50
C ASN A 7 1.29 -47.96 25.63
N GLY A 8 0.40 -47.73 26.59
CA GLY A 8 -0.24 -46.42 26.83
C GLY A 8 0.76 -45.28 27.01
N SER A 9 1.94 -45.59 27.59
CA SER A 9 3.03 -44.61 27.73
C SER A 9 3.53 -44.05 26.39
N ARG A 10 3.63 -44.88 25.35
CA ARG A 10 4.07 -44.41 24.03
C ARG A 10 3.01 -43.53 23.35
N PHE A 11 1.73 -43.85 23.51
CA PHE A 11 0.64 -43.03 23.01
C PHE A 11 0.57 -41.65 23.69
N PHE A 12 0.80 -41.65 25.02
CA PHE A 12 0.83 -40.41 25.79
C PHE A 12 1.99 -39.50 25.37
N LEU A 13 3.17 -40.08 25.14
CA LEU A 13 4.36 -39.34 24.69
C LEU A 13 4.12 -38.73 23.29
N VAL A 14 3.54 -39.48 22.35
CA VAL A 14 3.22 -39.00 21.01
C VAL A 14 2.19 -37.87 21.09
N PHE A 15 1.16 -38.01 21.93
CA PHE A 15 0.14 -36.99 22.14
C PHE A 15 0.74 -35.68 22.69
N ILE A 16 1.63 -35.74 23.68
CA ILE A 16 2.32 -34.55 24.20
C ILE A 16 3.15 -33.89 23.12
N LEU A 17 3.90 -34.67 22.34
CA LEU A 17 4.75 -34.15 21.28
C LEU A 17 3.95 -33.44 20.18
N THR A 18 2.85 -34.05 19.74
CA THR A 18 1.98 -33.44 18.72
C THR A 18 1.31 -32.17 19.23
N THR A 19 0.86 -32.15 20.48
CA THR A 19 0.25 -30.96 21.10
C THR A 19 1.30 -29.84 21.22
N PHE A 20 2.51 -30.16 21.59
CA PHE A 20 3.60 -29.19 21.69
C PHE A 20 3.94 -28.55 20.32
N ILE A 21 4.08 -29.37 19.27
CA ILE A 21 4.31 -28.88 17.89
C ILE A 21 3.16 -27.98 17.43
N PHE A 22 1.91 -28.36 17.73
CA PHE A 22 0.73 -27.57 17.37
C PHE A 22 0.71 -26.22 18.09
N LEU A 23 1.00 -26.17 19.38
CA LEU A 23 1.09 -24.93 20.15
C LEU A 23 2.21 -24.01 19.66
N MET A 24 3.37 -24.58 19.34
CA MET A 24 4.47 -23.83 18.71
C MET A 24 4.05 -23.24 17.35
N GLY A 25 3.37 -24.01 16.52
CA GLY A 25 2.86 -23.53 15.22
C GLY A 25 1.89 -22.37 15.37
N LEU A 26 0.96 -22.43 16.33
CA LEU A 26 0.04 -21.33 16.62
C LEU A 26 0.76 -20.09 17.13
N TRP A 27 1.75 -20.25 18.01
CA TRP A 27 2.51 -19.12 18.54
C TRP A 27 3.33 -18.41 17.45
N PHE A 28 4.01 -19.17 16.58
CA PHE A 28 4.72 -18.63 15.43
C PHE A 28 3.76 -17.93 14.44
N GLY A 29 2.63 -18.56 14.13
CA GLY A 29 1.63 -17.99 13.23
C GLY A 29 1.08 -16.65 13.73
N GLN A 30 0.77 -16.52 15.01
CA GLN A 30 0.28 -15.27 15.59
C GLN A 30 1.34 -14.15 15.58
N ASN A 31 2.60 -14.49 15.89
CA ASN A 31 3.68 -13.50 15.87
C ASN A 31 3.98 -12.98 14.46
N MET A 32 3.96 -13.86 13.45
CA MET A 32 4.18 -13.48 12.06
C MET A 32 3.05 -12.58 11.52
N LEU A 33 1.80 -12.88 11.91
CA LEU A 33 0.64 -12.09 11.51
C LEU A 33 0.67 -10.69 12.12
N LYS A 34 0.99 -10.57 13.41
CA LYS A 34 1.11 -9.28 14.11
C LYS A 34 2.19 -8.40 13.50
N SER A 35 3.35 -8.96 13.14
CA SER A 35 4.42 -8.23 12.49
C SER A 35 3.99 -7.67 11.14
N LYS A 36 3.30 -8.46 10.30
CA LYS A 36 2.80 -8.00 9.01
C LYS A 36 1.71 -6.93 9.13
N LEU A 37 0.80 -7.07 10.08
CA LEU A 37 -0.24 -6.07 10.33
C LEU A 37 0.35 -4.74 10.79
N SER A 38 1.32 -4.76 11.68
CA SER A 38 2.03 -3.55 12.15
C SER A 38 2.81 -2.86 11.03
N GLU A 39 3.38 -3.62 10.10
CA GLU A 39 4.07 -3.07 8.93
C GLU A 39 3.11 -2.36 7.96
N ILE A 40 1.93 -2.95 7.71
CA ILE A 40 0.88 -2.34 6.88
C ILE A 40 0.37 -1.04 7.52
N GLU A 41 0.06 -1.07 8.81
CA GLU A 41 -0.44 0.09 9.55
C GLU A 41 0.59 1.23 9.54
N LYS A 42 1.86 0.92 9.72
CA LYS A 42 2.94 1.91 9.62
C LYS A 42 3.02 2.51 8.21
N MET A 43 3.01 1.68 7.16
CA MET A 43 3.03 2.17 5.78
C MET A 43 1.80 3.04 5.45
N GLN A 44 0.62 2.70 5.96
CA GLN A 44 -0.58 3.52 5.79
C GLN A 44 -0.43 4.89 6.47
N ASN A 45 0.10 4.93 7.68
CA ASN A 45 0.30 6.17 8.41
C ASN A 45 1.36 7.05 7.75
N ASP A 46 2.47 6.46 7.31
CA ASP A 46 3.52 7.16 6.57
C ASP A 46 2.95 7.75 5.26
N PHE A 47 2.19 6.97 4.50
CA PHE A 47 1.55 7.40 3.27
C PHE A 47 0.55 8.55 3.49
N ARG A 48 -0.27 8.47 4.54
CA ARG A 48 -1.20 9.54 4.92
C ARG A 48 -0.47 10.83 5.27
N THR A 49 0.63 10.72 6.01
CA THR A 49 1.44 11.87 6.42
C THR A 49 2.09 12.52 5.20
N GLU A 50 2.69 11.74 4.32
CA GLU A 50 3.28 12.22 3.06
C GLU A 50 2.22 12.90 2.18
N THR A 51 1.03 12.29 2.03
CA THR A 51 -0.08 12.90 1.27
C THR A 51 -0.52 14.23 1.85
N SER A 52 -0.63 14.33 3.19
CA SER A 52 -0.99 15.60 3.85
C SER A 52 0.07 16.67 3.69
N THR A 53 1.34 16.30 3.69
CA THR A 53 2.46 17.22 3.44
C THR A 53 2.39 17.77 2.02
N LEU A 54 2.17 16.91 1.03
CA LEU A 54 1.97 17.32 -0.36
C LEU A 54 0.76 18.24 -0.53
N GLU A 55 -0.34 18.00 0.19
CA GLU A 55 -1.52 18.90 0.15
C GLU A 55 -1.17 20.31 0.60
N VAL A 56 -0.43 20.44 1.68
CA VAL A 56 0.04 21.75 2.19
C VAL A 56 0.97 22.41 1.18
N GLU A 57 1.89 21.64 0.60
CA GLU A 57 2.81 22.11 -0.44
C GLU A 57 2.04 22.64 -1.66
N TYR A 58 1.06 21.91 -2.17
CA TYR A 58 0.19 22.38 -3.26
C TYR A 58 -0.52 23.69 -2.94
N MET A 59 -0.95 23.91 -1.69
CA MET A 59 -1.57 25.18 -1.28
C MET A 59 -0.58 26.34 -1.37
N PHE A 60 0.67 26.15 -0.94
CA PHE A 60 1.71 27.17 -1.07
C PHE A 60 2.10 27.44 -2.52
N LEU A 61 2.21 26.39 -3.33
CA LEU A 61 2.56 26.48 -4.73
C LEU A 61 1.51 27.24 -5.55
N ASN A 62 0.23 27.10 -5.21
CA ASN A 62 -0.83 27.84 -5.87
C ASN A 62 -0.75 29.37 -5.65
N GLN A 63 -0.05 29.83 -4.63
CA GLN A 63 0.16 31.26 -4.41
C GLN A 63 1.22 31.90 -5.33
N LYS A 64 2.21 31.10 -5.78
CA LYS A 64 3.28 31.55 -6.70
C LYS A 64 3.63 30.44 -7.70
N PRO A 65 2.73 30.09 -8.61
CA PRO A 65 2.89 28.93 -9.47
C PRO A 65 4.13 29.02 -10.39
N CYS A 66 4.50 30.22 -10.82
CA CYS A 66 5.57 30.38 -11.80
C CYS A 66 6.99 30.31 -11.22
N SER A 67 7.16 30.42 -9.89
CA SER A 67 8.49 30.34 -9.26
C SER A 67 9.02 28.91 -9.11
N ILE A 68 8.18 27.91 -9.33
CA ILE A 68 8.39 26.52 -8.90
C ILE A 68 8.57 25.57 -10.06
N ILE A 69 8.49 26.07 -11.28
CA ILE A 69 8.61 25.27 -12.52
C ILE A 69 9.91 24.44 -12.55
N ASN A 70 10.92 24.82 -11.77
CA ASN A 70 12.17 24.06 -11.64
C ASN A 70 12.14 22.97 -10.53
N SER A 71 11.07 22.86 -9.77
CA SER A 71 10.99 21.83 -8.71
C SER A 71 10.44 20.53 -9.27
N SER A 72 11.31 19.67 -9.78
CA SER A 72 11.02 18.26 -10.08
C SER A 72 10.71 17.43 -8.81
N GLU A 73 10.78 18.06 -7.63
CA GLU A 73 10.64 17.43 -6.32
C GLU A 73 9.24 16.82 -6.17
N LEU A 74 8.20 17.58 -6.47
CA LEU A 74 6.81 17.15 -6.34
C LEU A 74 6.46 15.95 -7.24
N SER A 75 6.94 15.98 -8.49
CA SER A 75 6.76 14.84 -9.42
C SER A 75 7.54 13.62 -8.97
N LYS A 76 8.69 13.82 -8.35
CA LYS A 76 9.53 12.75 -7.80
C LYS A 76 8.87 12.08 -6.59
N GLU A 77 8.28 12.86 -5.69
CA GLU A 77 7.54 12.33 -4.54
C GLU A 77 6.33 11.52 -4.99
N LEU A 78 5.56 12.04 -5.96
CA LEU A 78 4.43 11.32 -6.53
C LEU A 78 4.88 9.99 -7.15
N TYR A 79 6.00 9.98 -7.88
CA TYR A 79 6.59 8.75 -8.43
C TYR A 79 7.00 7.76 -7.33
N GLN A 80 7.61 8.22 -6.25
CA GLN A 80 7.99 7.36 -5.12
C GLN A 80 6.78 6.74 -4.44
N MET A 81 5.69 7.50 -4.27
CA MET A 81 4.42 6.98 -3.75
C MET A 81 3.83 5.91 -4.66
N GLY A 82 3.85 6.12 -5.98
CA GLY A 82 3.42 5.12 -6.97
C GLY A 82 4.21 3.83 -6.86
N SER A 83 5.53 3.92 -6.74
CA SER A 83 6.43 2.75 -6.61
C SER A 83 6.18 1.97 -5.31
N ARG A 84 5.91 2.66 -4.20
CA ARG A 84 5.52 2.02 -2.92
C ARG A 84 4.19 1.30 -3.03
N LEU A 85 3.22 1.92 -3.71
CA LEU A 85 1.91 1.31 -3.95
C LEU A 85 2.04 0.03 -4.79
N GLU A 86 2.85 0.05 -5.85
CA GLU A 86 3.15 -1.13 -6.68
C GLU A 86 3.78 -2.26 -5.84
N PHE A 87 4.73 -1.93 -4.97
CA PHE A 87 5.30 -2.90 -4.04
C PHE A 87 4.26 -3.51 -3.10
N MET A 88 3.34 -2.70 -2.58
CA MET A 88 2.26 -3.17 -1.71
C MET A 88 1.27 -4.07 -2.47
N GLU A 89 0.94 -3.75 -3.72
CA GLU A 89 0.13 -4.61 -4.59
C GLU A 89 0.77 -5.98 -4.80
N GLY A 90 2.08 -6.02 -5.04
CA GLY A 90 2.83 -7.26 -5.19
C GLY A 90 2.90 -8.10 -3.91
N SER A 91 3.00 -7.45 -2.75
CA SER A 91 3.19 -8.10 -1.45
C SER A 91 1.89 -8.56 -0.78
N TYR A 92 0.82 -7.79 -0.90
CA TYR A 92 -0.45 -8.00 -0.19
C TYR A 92 -1.62 -8.32 -1.12
N GLY A 93 -1.43 -8.19 -2.43
CA GLY A 93 -2.43 -8.45 -3.46
C GLY A 93 -3.24 -7.22 -3.83
N LYS A 94 -3.61 -7.14 -5.11
CA LYS A 94 -4.33 -6.00 -5.72
C LYS A 94 -5.71 -5.72 -5.14
N ASN A 95 -6.35 -6.75 -4.58
CA ASN A 95 -7.72 -6.68 -4.03
C ASN A 95 -7.74 -6.54 -2.50
N ASN A 96 -6.59 -6.37 -1.85
CA ASN A 96 -6.54 -6.09 -0.43
C ASN A 96 -7.19 -4.73 -0.15
N ASN A 97 -8.07 -4.65 0.86
CA ASN A 97 -8.82 -3.43 1.19
C ASN A 97 -7.90 -2.24 1.53
N ASP A 98 -6.78 -2.51 2.20
CA ASP A 98 -5.80 -1.49 2.56
C ASP A 98 -5.10 -0.94 1.32
N VAL A 99 -4.71 -1.82 0.38
CA VAL A 99 -4.13 -1.44 -0.91
C VAL A 99 -5.13 -0.64 -1.75
N LEU A 100 -6.40 -1.06 -1.79
CA LEU A 100 -7.46 -0.33 -2.50
C LEU A 100 -7.69 1.07 -1.92
N SER A 101 -7.66 1.21 -0.60
CA SER A 101 -7.75 2.51 0.07
C SER A 101 -6.60 3.43 -0.33
N LEU A 102 -5.37 2.92 -0.33
CA LEU A 102 -4.18 3.69 -0.73
C LEU A 102 -4.20 4.07 -2.22
N LYS A 103 -4.72 3.21 -3.09
CA LYS A 103 -4.96 3.54 -4.51
C LYS A 103 -5.91 4.73 -4.65
N GLY A 104 -6.98 4.75 -3.87
CA GLY A 104 -7.92 5.88 -3.87
C GLY A 104 -7.22 7.21 -3.51
N TYR A 105 -6.40 7.22 -2.46
CA TYR A 105 -5.62 8.41 -2.07
C TYR A 105 -4.61 8.81 -3.15
N TYR A 106 -3.89 7.85 -3.71
CA TYR A 106 -2.93 8.10 -4.77
C TYR A 106 -3.58 8.70 -6.02
N SER A 107 -4.73 8.16 -6.45
CA SER A 107 -5.49 8.69 -7.59
C SER A 107 -5.99 10.12 -7.36
N LEU A 108 -6.40 10.46 -6.13
CA LEU A 108 -6.76 11.84 -5.78
C LEU A 108 -5.55 12.78 -5.88
N LEU A 109 -4.38 12.32 -5.45
CA LEU A 109 -3.15 13.08 -5.51
C LEU A 109 -2.72 13.32 -6.96
N GLU A 110 -2.82 12.30 -7.83
CA GLU A 110 -2.55 12.43 -9.28
C GLU A 110 -3.48 13.46 -9.93
N MET A 111 -4.78 13.45 -9.59
CA MET A 111 -5.74 14.45 -10.10
C MET A 111 -5.38 15.86 -9.64
N ARG A 112 -4.99 16.03 -8.37
CA ARG A 112 -4.54 17.34 -7.84
C ARG A 112 -3.28 17.82 -8.53
N HIS A 113 -2.33 16.93 -8.75
CA HIS A 113 -1.09 17.24 -9.47
C HIS A 113 -1.41 17.70 -10.91
N TRP A 114 -2.30 17.00 -11.58
CA TRP A 114 -2.73 17.38 -12.92
C TRP A 114 -3.41 18.77 -12.93
N LEU A 115 -4.32 19.05 -12.00
CA LEU A 115 -4.96 20.36 -11.87
C LEU A 115 -3.96 21.49 -11.60
N PHE A 116 -2.96 21.20 -10.77
CA PHE A 116 -1.88 22.14 -10.50
C PHE A 116 -1.07 22.45 -11.76
N LEU A 117 -0.66 21.45 -12.52
CA LEU A 117 0.08 21.62 -13.77
C LEU A 117 -0.74 22.40 -14.81
N GLU A 118 -2.06 22.16 -14.88
CA GLU A 118 -2.95 22.91 -15.76
C GLU A 118 -3.04 24.39 -15.37
N ASN A 119 -3.11 24.67 -14.06
CA ASN A 119 -3.07 26.05 -13.53
C ASN A 119 -1.74 26.74 -13.86
N VAL A 120 -0.61 26.05 -13.66
CA VAL A 120 0.73 26.56 -14.03
C VAL A 120 0.80 26.85 -15.52
N ARG A 121 0.29 25.97 -16.37
CA ARG A 121 0.26 26.14 -17.82
C ARG A 121 -0.48 27.42 -18.20
N GLN A 122 -1.63 27.66 -17.60
CA GLN A 122 -2.48 28.82 -17.91
C GLN A 122 -1.88 30.14 -17.41
N GLN A 123 -1.29 30.15 -16.21
CA GLN A 123 -0.80 31.39 -15.59
C GLN A 123 0.62 31.76 -16.01
N CYS A 124 1.46 30.76 -16.30
CA CYS A 124 2.88 30.98 -16.56
C CYS A 124 3.27 30.86 -18.03
N ASN A 125 2.30 30.67 -18.93
CA ASN A 125 2.50 30.47 -20.37
C ASN A 125 3.53 29.35 -20.66
N PHE A 126 3.44 28.25 -19.93
CA PHE A 126 4.34 27.12 -20.03
C PHE A 126 3.74 26.04 -20.94
N ASP A 127 4.50 25.56 -21.91
CA ASP A 127 4.03 24.52 -22.84
C ASP A 127 4.25 23.12 -22.23
N ILE A 128 3.48 22.79 -21.18
CA ILE A 128 3.42 21.45 -20.59
C ILE A 128 2.25 20.69 -21.20
N LYS A 129 2.51 19.53 -21.77
CA LYS A 129 1.46 18.60 -22.24
C LYS A 129 1.28 17.51 -21.20
N THR A 130 0.13 17.48 -20.56
CA THR A 130 -0.23 16.47 -19.54
C THR A 130 -1.38 15.62 -20.04
N ILE A 131 -1.30 14.31 -19.81
CA ILE A 131 -2.35 13.35 -20.16
C ILE A 131 -2.80 12.67 -18.87
N LEU A 132 -4.07 12.80 -18.53
CA LEU A 132 -4.69 12.06 -17.43
C LEU A 132 -5.42 10.86 -18.01
N TYR A 133 -4.99 9.66 -17.62
CA TYR A 133 -5.56 8.41 -18.11
C TYR A 133 -6.30 7.68 -16.99
N PHE A 134 -7.59 7.42 -17.18
CA PHE A 134 -8.41 6.62 -16.28
C PHE A 134 -8.56 5.20 -16.81
N TYR A 135 -8.31 4.21 -15.96
CA TYR A 135 -8.54 2.82 -16.31
C TYR A 135 -9.35 2.11 -15.22
N SER A 136 -10.11 1.11 -15.62
CA SER A 136 -10.86 0.28 -14.67
C SER A 136 -10.24 -1.11 -14.61
N ASN A 137 -10.03 -1.62 -13.40
CA ASN A 137 -9.61 -3.00 -13.16
C ASN A 137 -10.77 -4.01 -13.24
N VAL A 138 -11.99 -3.52 -13.34
CA VAL A 138 -13.18 -4.36 -13.52
C VAL A 138 -13.36 -4.59 -15.01
N ARG A 139 -13.56 -5.86 -15.43
CA ARG A 139 -13.94 -6.18 -16.82
C ARG A 139 -15.16 -5.33 -17.18
N CYS A 140 -14.93 -4.34 -17.99
CA CYS A 140 -15.99 -3.53 -18.54
C CYS A 140 -16.39 -4.16 -19.87
N ASP A 141 -17.51 -4.92 -19.91
CA ASP A 141 -18.00 -5.56 -21.11
C ASP A 141 -18.53 -4.56 -22.17
N ARG A 142 -18.48 -3.25 -21.86
CA ARG A 142 -19.00 -2.14 -22.71
C ARG A 142 -18.16 -0.87 -22.65
N CYS A 143 -16.92 -0.89 -22.16
CA CYS A 143 -16.01 0.22 -22.33
C CYS A 143 -15.23 0.05 -23.63
#